data_e3e5e8b469e8f9adebb18979e4c2d31b
#
_entry.id   e3e5e8b469e8f9adebb18979e4c2d31b
#
_cell.length_a   1.000
_cell.length_b   1.000
_cell.length_c   1.000
_cell.angle_alpha   90.00
_cell.angle_beta   90.00
_cell.angle_gamma   90.00
#
_symmetry.space_group_name_H-M   'P 1'
#
loop_
_entity.id
_entity.type
_entity.pdbx_description
1 polymer ?
#
loop_
_entity_poly.entity_id
_entity_poly.type
_entity_poly.pdbx_seq_one_letter_code
_entity_poly.pdbx_strand_id
1 'polypeptide(L)'
;MQKELITVPQIRKLLLQENLLKEIITPTDWVYTVPQEMTDLAFTSLSYDSRIADAATLFFCKGASFKESYLAAAIDQGIQCYISETPYDNFATYGIIVTDIRETMAVIAQAFYGHPQEQLVTIGITGTKGKTSCAYFARAILAESTGQKVAFFSSEENSIDGKTFNEAVLTTPETLDLYKMMAEAVANGMTHLVMEVSSQAYKTKRVAGITFDIGAFLNISPDHIGPVEHPTYDDYLYCKRELIRNSKQMILNRQSDHYHLLRETCEVHQVPYITYGRSDADYVVQEGTDLKGFALSAASDVLQVSGEYQLGILGSFNHENAAAAILAACLAGASREDAQKVLPTVIIPGRMIVLEKENGAVMIVDYAHNYLSFQSLSELARQLRPEGRLLFVTGSAGGKAQSRRADMGRALGEYADKVYLTSDDPDFEEAAAIAKEIAAAITNPEVAIIHEMDRAQAVKSAIAEADSKDIVIIAGKGAEQYLKVAGKKVPYIGDLTLAQQQAKHQ
;
A
#
# COMPACT_ATOMS: atom_id res chain seq x y z
N MET A 1 -3.13 19.59 23.92
CA MET A 1 -3.03 18.13 23.92
C MET A 1 -2.80 17.66 25.36
N GLN A 2 -3.69 16.81 25.91
CA GLN A 2 -3.37 16.07 27.12
C GLN A 2 -2.10 15.23 26.78
N LYS A 3 -1.11 15.25 27.65
CA LYS A 3 0.12 14.50 27.46
C LYS A 3 -0.26 13.01 27.45
N GLU A 4 -0.04 12.34 26.33
CA GLU A 4 -0.24 10.90 26.21
C GLU A 4 0.62 10.23 27.28
N LEU A 5 0.01 9.40 28.11
CA LEU A 5 0.67 8.78 29.24
C LEU A 5 0.00 7.45 29.56
N ILE A 6 0.80 6.40 29.72
CA ILE A 6 0.33 5.08 30.14
C ILE A 6 1.21 4.55 31.28
N THR A 7 0.58 3.99 32.31
CA THR A 7 1.27 3.43 33.49
C THR A 7 1.33 1.90 33.43
N VAL A 8 2.29 1.29 34.14
CA VAL A 8 2.39 -0.18 34.21
C VAL A 8 1.11 -0.83 34.73
N PRO A 9 0.42 -0.31 35.77
CA PRO A 9 -0.89 -0.86 36.18
C PRO A 9 -1.94 -0.83 35.07
N GLN A 10 -1.98 0.23 34.25
CA GLN A 10 -2.90 0.31 33.11
C GLN A 10 -2.53 -0.72 32.02
N ILE A 11 -1.25 -0.82 31.68
CA ILE A 11 -0.73 -1.82 30.72
C ILE A 11 -1.12 -3.23 31.17
N ARG A 12 -0.84 -3.58 32.43
CA ARG A 12 -1.19 -4.88 32.98
C ARG A 12 -2.69 -5.17 32.88
N LYS A 13 -3.54 -4.19 33.21
CA LYS A 13 -4.99 -4.33 33.12
C LYS A 13 -5.43 -4.65 31.69
N LEU A 14 -4.95 -3.89 30.71
CA LEU A 14 -5.23 -4.12 29.27
C LEU A 14 -4.79 -5.50 28.83
N LEU A 15 -3.55 -5.90 29.14
CA LEU A 15 -3.00 -7.17 28.74
C LEU A 15 -3.72 -8.37 29.37
N LEU A 16 -4.24 -8.23 30.59
CA LEU A 16 -5.07 -9.27 31.22
C LEU A 16 -6.44 -9.38 30.56
N GLN A 17 -7.05 -8.29 30.18
CA GLN A 17 -8.37 -8.26 29.51
C GLN A 17 -8.30 -8.99 28.15
N GLU A 18 -7.19 -8.85 27.46
CA GLU A 18 -6.96 -9.46 26.12
C GLU A 18 -6.24 -10.82 26.20
N ASN A 19 -5.99 -11.37 27.41
CA ASN A 19 -5.25 -12.63 27.62
C ASN A 19 -3.82 -12.61 27.01
N LEU A 20 -3.17 -11.46 26.99
CA LEU A 20 -1.83 -11.27 26.43
C LEU A 20 -0.70 -11.35 27.44
N LEU A 21 -0.97 -11.08 28.73
CA LEU A 21 0.05 -11.08 29.78
C LEU A 21 0.47 -12.50 30.14
N LYS A 22 1.77 -12.80 30.11
CA LYS A 22 2.37 -14.01 30.70
C LYS A 22 2.85 -13.72 32.10
N GLU A 23 3.79 -12.81 32.25
CA GLU A 23 4.44 -12.50 33.53
C GLU A 23 5.16 -11.15 33.48
N ILE A 24 5.61 -10.66 34.65
CA ILE A 24 6.42 -9.47 34.79
C ILE A 24 7.76 -9.88 35.40
N ILE A 25 8.86 -9.42 34.79
CA ILE A 25 10.22 -9.65 35.28
C ILE A 25 10.72 -8.38 35.95
N THR A 26 11.25 -8.54 37.14
CA THR A 26 12.01 -7.51 37.85
C THR A 26 13.49 -7.88 37.87
N PRO A 27 14.40 -7.00 38.29
CA PRO A 27 15.80 -7.35 38.44
C PRO A 27 16.08 -8.48 39.40
N THR A 28 15.12 -8.84 40.28
CA THR A 28 15.32 -9.87 41.35
C THR A 28 14.36 -11.03 41.27
N ASP A 29 13.17 -10.86 40.67
CA ASP A 29 12.07 -11.83 40.72
C ASP A 29 11.19 -11.82 39.47
N TRP A 30 10.44 -12.91 39.28
CA TRP A 30 9.36 -13.05 38.27
C TRP A 30 8.02 -13.07 38.98
N VAL A 31 7.12 -12.21 38.58
CA VAL A 31 5.85 -11.97 39.30
C VAL A 31 4.67 -11.83 38.33
N TYR A 32 3.45 -12.02 38.85
CA TYR A 32 2.20 -11.83 38.07
C TYR A 32 1.46 -10.54 38.44
N THR A 33 1.90 -9.85 39.47
CA THR A 33 1.34 -8.60 39.95
C THR A 33 2.33 -7.47 39.73
N VAL A 34 1.83 -6.24 39.61
CA VAL A 34 2.72 -5.07 39.50
C VAL A 34 3.47 -4.89 40.81
N PRO A 35 4.80 -4.96 40.82
CA PRO A 35 5.60 -4.67 41.99
C PRO A 35 5.44 -3.21 42.44
N GLN A 36 5.66 -2.93 43.73
CA GLN A 36 5.50 -1.60 44.30
C GLN A 36 6.35 -0.56 43.56
N GLU A 37 7.58 -0.90 43.21
CA GLU A 37 8.53 -0.06 42.49
C GLU A 37 8.12 0.26 41.04
N MET A 38 7.24 -0.54 40.44
CA MET A 38 6.70 -0.31 39.09
C MET A 38 5.36 0.45 39.06
N THR A 39 4.75 0.66 40.23
CA THR A 39 3.39 1.24 40.31
C THR A 39 3.35 2.65 39.74
N ASP A 40 4.40 3.44 39.95
CA ASP A 40 4.50 4.82 39.52
C ASP A 40 5.21 4.99 38.15
N LEU A 41 5.67 3.88 37.53
CA LEU A 41 6.28 3.94 36.22
C LEU A 41 5.22 4.32 35.17
N ALA A 42 5.52 5.38 34.45
CA ALA A 42 4.66 5.94 33.43
C ALA A 42 5.46 6.32 32.19
N PHE A 43 4.89 6.04 31.01
CA PHE A 43 5.55 6.24 29.74
C PHE A 43 4.80 7.29 28.91
N THR A 44 5.54 8.18 28.29
CA THR A 44 5.03 9.21 27.36
C THR A 44 5.50 8.99 25.93
N SER A 45 6.12 7.85 25.66
CA SER A 45 6.57 7.43 24.34
C SER A 45 6.47 5.91 24.20
N LEU A 46 6.11 5.43 23.00
CA LEU A 46 6.12 4.03 22.60
C LEU A 46 7.12 3.88 21.45
N SER A 47 8.04 2.89 21.52
CA SER A 47 8.98 2.64 20.43
C SER A 47 9.41 1.19 20.34
N TYR A 48 9.72 0.75 19.13
CA TYR A 48 10.45 -0.48 18.81
C TYR A 48 11.83 -0.18 18.18
N ASP A 49 12.21 1.10 18.09
CA ASP A 49 13.50 1.54 17.56
C ASP A 49 14.39 2.06 18.70
N SER A 50 15.47 1.33 18.98
CA SER A 50 16.41 1.66 20.05
C SER A 50 17.17 2.98 19.82
N ARG A 51 17.21 3.50 18.59
CA ARG A 51 17.93 4.73 18.25
C ARG A 51 17.22 6.00 18.71
N ILE A 52 15.90 5.91 18.94
CA ILE A 52 15.05 7.02 19.37
C ILE A 52 14.42 6.79 20.75
N ALA A 53 14.80 5.71 21.45
CA ALA A 53 14.32 5.40 22.78
C ALA A 53 14.98 6.33 23.81
N ASP A 54 14.27 6.60 24.90
CA ASP A 54 14.73 7.36 26.07
C ASP A 54 14.09 6.84 27.37
N ALA A 55 14.34 7.50 28.50
CA ALA A 55 13.83 7.10 29.81
C ALA A 55 12.27 7.16 29.91
N ALA A 56 11.60 7.87 29.05
CA ALA A 56 10.14 7.97 29.00
C ALA A 56 9.50 6.96 28.03
N THR A 57 10.32 6.10 27.39
CA THR A 57 9.88 5.17 26.36
C THR A 57 9.52 3.80 26.93
N LEU A 58 8.33 3.30 26.62
CA LEU A 58 7.99 1.89 26.69
C LEU A 58 8.51 1.20 25.42
N PHE A 59 9.49 0.30 25.59
CA PHE A 59 10.19 -0.30 24.44
C PHE A 59 9.63 -1.69 24.08
N PHE A 60 9.41 -1.94 22.78
CA PHE A 60 8.87 -3.20 22.28
C PHE A 60 9.94 -4.01 21.54
N CYS A 61 10.26 -5.19 22.04
CA CYS A 61 11.16 -6.15 21.40
C CYS A 61 10.43 -6.90 20.28
N LYS A 62 10.31 -6.28 19.09
CA LYS A 62 9.42 -6.72 18.02
C LYS A 62 10.17 -7.39 16.86
N GLY A 63 9.60 -8.51 16.39
CA GLY A 63 9.89 -9.11 15.08
C GLY A 63 10.91 -10.25 15.11
N ALA A 64 10.82 -11.12 14.08
CA ALA A 64 11.68 -12.30 13.95
C ALA A 64 13.17 -11.97 13.78
N SER A 65 13.49 -10.74 13.35
CA SER A 65 14.87 -10.24 13.21
C SER A 65 15.35 -9.43 14.41
N PHE A 66 14.58 -9.40 15.51
CA PHE A 66 14.99 -8.71 16.72
C PHE A 66 16.26 -9.33 17.30
N LYS A 67 17.20 -8.49 17.72
CA LYS A 67 18.45 -8.88 18.33
C LYS A 67 18.53 -8.30 19.74
N GLU A 68 19.03 -9.10 20.67
CA GLU A 68 19.24 -8.68 22.06
C GLU A 68 20.09 -7.39 22.18
N SER A 69 21.01 -7.20 21.25
CA SER A 69 21.80 -5.96 21.16
C SER A 69 20.95 -4.69 20.94
N TYR A 70 19.75 -4.82 20.39
CA TYR A 70 18.83 -3.67 20.25
C TYR A 70 18.18 -3.30 21.59
N LEU A 71 17.88 -4.32 22.43
CA LEU A 71 17.40 -4.07 23.78
C LEU A 71 18.53 -3.46 24.63
N ALA A 72 19.75 -3.99 24.54
CA ALA A 72 20.91 -3.42 25.22
C ALA A 72 21.10 -1.94 24.86
N ALA A 73 21.06 -1.61 23.57
CA ALA A 73 21.17 -0.23 23.09
C ALA A 73 20.03 0.67 23.61
N ALA A 74 18.81 0.17 23.73
CA ALA A 74 17.70 0.93 24.28
C ALA A 74 17.87 1.15 25.81
N ILE A 75 18.40 0.16 26.54
CA ILE A 75 18.73 0.28 27.96
C ILE A 75 19.83 1.32 28.19
N ASP A 76 20.85 1.35 27.33
CA ASP A 76 21.90 2.36 27.36
C ASP A 76 21.34 3.80 27.13
N GLN A 77 20.20 3.94 26.43
CA GLN A 77 19.45 5.20 26.28
C GLN A 77 18.56 5.51 27.49
N GLY A 78 18.49 4.60 28.47
CA GLY A 78 17.81 4.84 29.76
C GLY A 78 16.39 4.32 29.85
N ILE A 79 15.90 3.45 28.93
CA ILE A 79 14.58 2.84 29.09
C ILE A 79 14.47 2.12 30.44
N GLN A 80 13.28 2.17 31.05
CA GLN A 80 13.01 1.56 32.34
C GLN A 80 12.23 0.25 32.23
N CYS A 81 11.54 0.02 31.11
CA CYS A 81 10.72 -1.15 30.90
C CYS A 81 10.69 -1.54 29.42
N TYR A 82 10.72 -2.86 29.16
CA TYR A 82 10.51 -3.43 27.84
C TYR A 82 9.34 -4.39 27.82
N ILE A 83 8.79 -4.65 26.62
CA ILE A 83 7.78 -5.70 26.37
C ILE A 83 8.34 -6.67 25.35
N SER A 84 8.21 -7.98 25.61
CA SER A 84 8.68 -9.03 24.69
C SER A 84 7.88 -10.32 24.83
N GLU A 85 8.06 -11.25 23.87
CA GLU A 85 7.51 -12.63 23.95
C GLU A 85 8.43 -13.59 24.72
N THR A 86 9.70 -13.23 24.82
CA THR A 86 10.77 -13.99 25.51
C THR A 86 11.40 -13.17 26.61
N PRO A 87 11.74 -13.77 27.74
CA PRO A 87 12.46 -13.09 28.81
C PRO A 87 13.91 -12.78 28.40
N TYR A 88 14.40 -11.63 28.87
CA TYR A 88 15.79 -11.21 28.77
C TYR A 88 16.28 -10.93 30.19
N ASP A 89 16.93 -11.91 30.80
CA ASP A 89 17.31 -11.91 32.22
C ASP A 89 18.68 -11.31 32.52
N ASN A 90 19.43 -10.97 31.49
CA ASN A 90 20.77 -10.38 31.62
C ASN A 90 20.76 -8.86 31.88
N PHE A 91 19.58 -8.22 31.94
CA PHE A 91 19.44 -6.78 32.09
C PHE A 91 18.76 -6.41 33.41
N ALA A 92 19.37 -5.47 34.14
CA ALA A 92 18.82 -4.92 35.38
C ALA A 92 17.69 -3.92 35.08
N THR A 93 16.66 -4.33 34.33
CA THR A 93 15.51 -3.51 33.98
C THR A 93 14.22 -4.33 34.04
N TYR A 94 13.07 -3.69 34.01
CA TYR A 94 11.78 -4.36 34.10
C TYR A 94 11.36 -4.91 32.74
N GLY A 95 10.79 -6.12 32.72
CA GLY A 95 10.23 -6.76 31.53
C GLY A 95 8.76 -7.15 31.71
N ILE A 96 7.93 -6.90 30.71
CA ILE A 96 6.56 -7.40 30.64
C ILE A 96 6.52 -8.45 29.53
N ILE A 97 6.30 -9.71 29.91
CA ILE A 97 6.32 -10.84 28.99
C ILE A 97 4.91 -11.13 28.52
N VAL A 98 4.75 -11.25 27.20
CA VAL A 98 3.45 -11.36 26.53
C VAL A 98 3.38 -12.58 25.61
N THR A 99 2.16 -12.96 25.24
CA THR A 99 1.93 -14.10 24.34
C THR A 99 2.15 -13.72 22.87
N ASP A 100 1.85 -12.45 22.49
CA ASP A 100 1.96 -11.92 21.14
C ASP A 100 2.35 -10.45 21.20
N ILE A 101 3.56 -10.13 20.78
CA ILE A 101 4.10 -8.77 20.82
C ILE A 101 3.37 -7.83 19.88
N ARG A 102 2.94 -8.31 18.70
CA ARG A 102 2.31 -7.46 17.68
C ARG A 102 0.88 -7.07 18.09
N GLU A 103 0.14 -8.00 18.65
CA GLU A 103 -1.19 -7.73 19.21
C GLU A 103 -1.09 -6.83 20.44
N THR A 104 -0.11 -7.07 21.30
CA THR A 104 0.20 -6.20 22.45
C THR A 104 0.51 -4.76 22.02
N MET A 105 1.29 -4.56 20.95
CA MET A 105 1.56 -3.24 20.39
C MET A 105 0.28 -2.52 20.00
N ALA A 106 -0.67 -3.21 19.37
CA ALA A 106 -1.93 -2.63 18.96
C ALA A 106 -2.81 -2.25 20.17
N VAL A 107 -2.96 -3.16 21.13
CA VAL A 107 -3.76 -2.92 22.35
C VAL A 107 -3.23 -1.74 23.15
N ILE A 108 -1.91 -1.66 23.34
CA ILE A 108 -1.28 -0.57 24.07
C ILE A 108 -1.36 0.74 23.29
N ALA A 109 -1.08 0.72 21.98
CA ALA A 109 -1.12 1.92 21.14
C ALA A 109 -2.51 2.54 21.08
N GLN A 110 -3.58 1.73 20.94
CA GLN A 110 -4.96 2.23 21.01
C GLN A 110 -5.22 3.01 22.29
N ALA A 111 -4.93 2.41 23.44
CA ALA A 111 -5.17 3.03 24.74
C ALA A 111 -4.28 4.28 24.95
N PHE A 112 -3.02 4.20 24.55
CA PHE A 112 -2.06 5.30 24.69
C PHE A 112 -2.45 6.51 23.86
N TYR A 113 -2.89 6.32 22.62
CA TYR A 113 -3.30 7.38 21.70
C TYR A 113 -4.80 7.73 21.79
N GLY A 114 -5.54 7.18 22.75
CA GLY A 114 -6.94 7.54 23.00
C GLY A 114 -7.90 7.08 21.92
N HIS A 115 -7.68 5.88 21.37
CA HIS A 115 -8.53 5.22 20.36
C HIS A 115 -8.80 6.09 19.11
N PRO A 116 -7.75 6.57 18.40
CA PRO A 116 -7.93 7.49 17.28
C PRO A 116 -8.69 6.89 16.11
N GLN A 117 -8.69 5.55 15.95
CA GLN A 117 -9.45 4.83 14.93
C GLN A 117 -10.97 4.97 15.11
N GLU A 118 -11.45 5.28 16.29
CA GLU A 118 -12.87 5.52 16.59
C GLU A 118 -13.31 6.96 16.35
N GLN A 119 -12.35 7.87 16.14
CA GLN A 119 -12.57 9.29 15.94
C GLN A 119 -12.53 9.72 14.48
N LEU A 120 -12.22 8.79 13.59
CA LEU A 120 -12.15 8.99 12.13
C LEU A 120 -13.14 8.08 11.43
N VAL A 121 -13.77 8.55 10.38
CA VAL A 121 -14.44 7.67 9.40
C VAL A 121 -13.36 7.01 8.55
N THR A 122 -13.23 5.69 8.65
CA THR A 122 -12.09 4.96 8.09
C THR A 122 -12.47 4.16 6.85
N ILE A 123 -11.71 4.34 5.77
CA ILE A 123 -11.80 3.55 4.54
C ILE A 123 -10.54 2.72 4.37
N GLY A 124 -10.68 1.38 4.39
CA GLY A 124 -9.61 0.43 4.13
C GLY A 124 -9.73 -0.17 2.73
N ILE A 125 -8.68 -0.06 1.91
CA ILE A 125 -8.69 -0.53 0.51
C ILE A 125 -7.68 -1.65 0.33
N THR A 126 -8.14 -2.84 -0.09
CA THR A 126 -7.28 -3.98 -0.43
C THR A 126 -7.51 -4.46 -1.85
N GLY A 127 -6.54 -5.17 -2.37
CA GLY A 127 -6.52 -5.77 -3.71
C GLY A 127 -5.10 -6.12 -4.11
N THR A 128 -4.92 -6.94 -5.12
CA THR A 128 -3.60 -7.16 -5.71
C THR A 128 -3.18 -5.90 -6.45
N LYS A 129 -4.07 -5.32 -7.27
CA LYS A 129 -3.86 -4.13 -8.07
C LYS A 129 -4.91 -3.05 -7.77
N GLY A 130 -4.60 -1.81 -8.13
CA GLY A 130 -5.55 -0.70 -8.07
C GLY A 130 -5.70 -0.01 -6.70
N LYS A 131 -5.13 -0.53 -5.63
CA LYS A 131 -5.25 0.06 -4.28
C LYS A 131 -4.87 1.54 -4.24
N THR A 132 -3.69 1.87 -4.74
CA THR A 132 -3.18 3.24 -4.77
C THR A 132 -4.10 4.15 -5.57
N SER A 133 -4.48 3.75 -6.79
CA SER A 133 -5.39 4.56 -7.63
C SER A 133 -6.75 4.76 -6.95
N CYS A 134 -7.35 3.71 -6.41
CA CYS A 134 -8.60 3.80 -5.67
C CYS A 134 -8.47 4.71 -4.44
N ALA A 135 -7.38 4.61 -3.68
CA ALA A 135 -7.12 5.43 -2.51
C ALA A 135 -6.97 6.92 -2.87
N TYR A 136 -6.24 7.25 -3.93
CA TYR A 136 -6.12 8.63 -4.42
C TYR A 136 -7.45 9.20 -4.88
N PHE A 137 -8.25 8.45 -5.62
CA PHE A 137 -9.60 8.87 -6.02
C PHE A 137 -10.50 9.09 -4.82
N ALA A 138 -10.58 8.12 -3.89
CA ALA A 138 -11.41 8.24 -2.68
C ALA A 138 -10.99 9.43 -1.81
N ARG A 139 -9.67 9.63 -1.60
CA ARG A 139 -9.14 10.79 -0.90
C ARG A 139 -9.54 12.09 -1.58
N ALA A 140 -9.38 12.19 -2.89
CA ALA A 140 -9.70 13.41 -3.62
C ALA A 140 -11.19 13.78 -3.52
N ILE A 141 -12.08 12.79 -3.66
CA ILE A 141 -13.54 12.99 -3.54
C ILE A 141 -13.89 13.44 -2.10
N LEU A 142 -13.36 12.78 -1.09
CA LEU A 142 -13.60 13.15 0.31
C LEU A 142 -12.97 14.51 0.67
N ALA A 143 -11.80 14.84 0.12
CA ALA A 143 -11.16 16.12 0.34
C ALA A 143 -12.01 17.27 -0.20
N GLU A 144 -12.68 17.10 -1.35
CA GLU A 144 -13.65 18.06 -1.88
C GLU A 144 -14.85 18.21 -0.94
N SER A 145 -15.46 17.08 -0.55
CA SER A 145 -16.64 17.04 0.30
C SER A 145 -16.41 17.62 1.70
N THR A 146 -15.24 17.36 2.31
CA THR A 146 -14.94 17.68 3.72
C THR A 146 -14.15 18.98 3.91
N GLY A 147 -13.76 19.66 2.84
CA GLY A 147 -12.86 20.81 2.90
C GLY A 147 -11.44 20.42 3.35
N GLN A 148 -10.87 19.40 2.75
CA GLN A 148 -9.50 18.87 2.97
C GLN A 148 -9.29 18.17 4.32
N LYS A 149 -10.34 17.68 5.00
CA LYS A 149 -10.22 17.03 6.32
C LYS A 149 -10.05 15.51 6.20
N VAL A 150 -9.13 15.06 5.35
CA VAL A 150 -8.87 13.65 5.07
C VAL A 150 -7.41 13.32 5.31
N ALA A 151 -7.14 12.43 6.26
CA ALA A 151 -5.85 11.77 6.40
C ALA A 151 -5.70 10.69 5.32
N PHE A 152 -4.46 10.44 4.89
CA PHE A 152 -4.19 9.56 3.77
C PHE A 152 -2.94 8.73 3.99
N PHE A 153 -3.06 7.38 3.90
CA PHE A 153 -1.92 6.47 4.02
C PHE A 153 -1.89 5.52 2.83
N SER A 154 -0.85 5.62 2.02
CA SER A 154 -0.71 4.86 0.78
C SER A 154 0.69 4.26 0.61
N SER A 155 0.90 3.57 -0.50
CA SER A 155 2.22 3.06 -0.88
C SER A 155 3.20 4.14 -1.29
N GLU A 156 2.70 5.28 -1.76
CA GLU A 156 3.51 6.38 -2.32
C GLU A 156 3.78 7.44 -1.25
N GLU A 157 2.75 7.89 -0.58
CA GLU A 157 2.83 9.00 0.37
C GLU A 157 1.80 8.90 1.49
N ASN A 158 2.09 9.58 2.60
CA ASN A 158 1.21 9.71 3.74
C ASN A 158 0.95 11.19 4.06
N SER A 159 -0.28 11.49 4.51
CA SER A 159 -0.67 12.82 4.99
C SER A 159 -1.53 12.72 6.24
N ILE A 160 -1.17 13.49 7.27
CA ILE A 160 -1.90 13.58 8.55
C ILE A 160 -2.64 14.91 8.72
N ASP A 161 -2.52 15.82 7.75
CA ASP A 161 -3.12 17.16 7.81
C ASP A 161 -3.89 17.53 6.52
N GLY A 162 -3.97 16.60 5.56
CA GLY A 162 -4.60 16.78 4.25
C GLY A 162 -3.86 17.73 3.30
N LYS A 163 -2.68 18.23 3.67
CA LYS A 163 -1.92 19.26 2.93
C LYS A 163 -0.48 18.86 2.68
N THR A 164 0.18 18.33 3.70
CA THR A 164 1.58 17.91 3.65
C THR A 164 1.63 16.43 3.33
N PHE A 165 2.32 16.06 2.26
CA PHE A 165 2.50 14.69 1.82
C PHE A 165 3.96 14.29 1.97
N ASN A 166 4.21 13.21 2.71
CA ASN A 166 5.54 12.68 2.94
C ASN A 166 5.66 11.28 2.32
N GLU A 167 6.83 10.95 1.77
CA GLU A 167 7.11 9.63 1.19
C GLU A 167 6.76 8.52 2.19
N ALA A 168 6.02 7.52 1.74
CA ALA A 168 5.66 6.37 2.55
C ALA A 168 6.83 5.37 2.66
N VAL A 169 7.06 4.83 3.85
CA VAL A 169 8.05 3.76 4.07
C VAL A 169 7.44 2.39 3.74
N LEU A 170 6.16 2.23 4.02
CA LEU A 170 5.39 0.99 3.83
C LEU A 170 3.99 1.34 3.33
N THR A 171 3.41 0.48 2.51
CA THR A 171 2.00 0.59 2.06
C THR A 171 1.02 0.76 3.22
N THR A 172 1.23 0.02 4.29
CA THR A 172 0.49 0.14 5.55
C THR A 172 1.53 0.34 6.64
N PRO A 173 1.50 1.43 7.40
CA PRO A 173 2.47 1.71 8.45
C PRO A 173 2.54 0.60 9.51
N GLU A 174 3.65 0.50 10.23
CA GLU A 174 3.77 -0.38 11.40
C GLU A 174 2.83 0.08 12.51
N THR A 175 2.39 -0.84 13.36
CA THR A 175 1.31 -0.63 14.34
C THR A 175 1.46 0.64 15.18
N LEU A 176 2.64 0.86 15.80
CA LEU A 176 2.83 2.06 16.64
C LEU A 176 2.80 3.34 15.80
N ASP A 177 3.42 3.31 14.61
CA ASP A 177 3.43 4.46 13.70
C ASP A 177 2.02 4.74 13.18
N LEU A 178 1.24 3.69 12.84
CA LEU A 178 -0.13 3.83 12.35
C LEU A 178 -1.02 4.54 13.38
N TYR A 179 -1.04 4.06 14.63
CA TYR A 179 -1.87 4.66 15.67
C TYR A 179 -1.41 6.07 16.04
N LYS A 180 -0.10 6.33 16.04
CA LYS A 180 0.47 7.67 16.21
C LYS A 180 0.00 8.61 15.11
N MET A 181 0.14 8.21 13.85
CA MET A 181 -0.29 9.01 12.69
C MET A 181 -1.80 9.27 12.71
N MET A 182 -2.62 8.29 13.13
CA MET A 182 -4.07 8.49 13.29
C MET A 182 -4.37 9.52 14.40
N ALA A 183 -3.67 9.46 15.52
CA ALA A 183 -3.84 10.44 16.61
C ALA A 183 -3.41 11.85 16.20
N GLU A 184 -2.29 11.97 15.48
CA GLU A 184 -1.83 13.23 14.90
C GLU A 184 -2.84 13.77 13.86
N ALA A 185 -3.44 12.90 13.05
CA ALA A 185 -4.49 13.28 12.10
C ALA A 185 -5.73 13.84 12.83
N VAL A 186 -6.20 13.17 13.88
CA VAL A 186 -7.29 13.68 14.74
C VAL A 186 -6.93 15.04 15.33
N ALA A 187 -5.71 15.18 15.86
CA ALA A 187 -5.24 16.46 16.44
C ALA A 187 -5.15 17.58 15.39
N ASN A 188 -4.89 17.25 14.13
CA ASN A 188 -4.91 18.18 12.99
C ASN A 188 -6.33 18.48 12.47
N GLY A 189 -7.37 17.92 13.10
CA GLY A 189 -8.77 18.15 12.73
C GLY A 189 -9.24 17.33 11.53
N MET A 190 -8.55 16.24 11.18
CA MET A 190 -9.04 15.30 10.19
C MET A 190 -10.27 14.58 10.71
N THR A 191 -11.21 14.31 9.82
CA THR A 191 -12.47 13.60 10.13
C THR A 191 -12.55 12.24 9.43
N HIS A 192 -11.75 12.05 8.40
CA HIS A 192 -11.71 10.84 7.59
C HIS A 192 -10.28 10.34 7.44
N LEU A 193 -10.15 9.03 7.25
CA LEU A 193 -8.92 8.35 6.87
C LEU A 193 -9.18 7.44 5.68
N VAL A 194 -8.43 7.63 4.61
CA VAL A 194 -8.34 6.67 3.50
C VAL A 194 -6.99 6.00 3.54
N MET A 195 -6.96 4.66 3.59
CA MET A 195 -5.69 3.94 3.62
C MET A 195 -5.67 2.67 2.79
N GLU A 196 -4.51 2.37 2.22
CA GLU A 196 -4.24 1.07 1.63
C GLU A 196 -3.97 0.03 2.73
N VAL A 197 -4.63 -1.12 2.62
CA VAL A 197 -4.45 -2.26 3.53
C VAL A 197 -3.81 -3.41 2.76
N SER A 198 -2.51 -3.61 2.96
CA SER A 198 -1.77 -4.71 2.34
C SER A 198 -2.08 -6.05 3.01
N SER A 199 -1.85 -7.16 2.31
CA SER A 199 -1.97 -8.51 2.92
C SER A 199 -1.02 -8.68 4.11
N GLN A 200 0.18 -8.11 4.01
CA GLN A 200 1.16 -8.10 5.10
C GLN A 200 0.67 -7.33 6.34
N ALA A 201 -0.23 -6.36 6.18
CA ALA A 201 -0.79 -5.62 7.31
C ALA A 201 -1.57 -6.55 8.26
N TYR A 202 -2.33 -7.49 7.72
CA TYR A 202 -3.00 -8.51 8.52
C TYR A 202 -2.05 -9.60 9.00
N LYS A 203 -1.17 -10.11 8.12
CA LYS A 203 -0.19 -11.13 8.50
C LYS A 203 0.70 -10.71 9.67
N THR A 204 1.08 -9.46 9.68
CA THR A 204 1.94 -8.89 10.73
C THR A 204 1.19 -8.05 11.76
N LYS A 205 -0.15 -8.16 11.80
CA LYS A 205 -1.06 -7.50 12.75
C LYS A 205 -0.89 -5.96 12.84
N ARG A 206 -0.48 -5.30 11.75
CA ARG A 206 -0.29 -3.83 11.74
C ARG A 206 -1.58 -3.06 11.96
N VAL A 207 -2.69 -3.62 11.48
CA VAL A 207 -4.04 -3.05 11.59
C VAL A 207 -4.90 -3.73 12.67
N ALA A 208 -4.27 -4.48 13.60
CA ALA A 208 -5.00 -5.11 14.70
C ALA A 208 -5.76 -4.05 15.53
N GLY A 209 -7.02 -4.37 15.87
CA GLY A 209 -7.89 -3.47 16.61
C GLY A 209 -8.56 -2.36 15.80
N ILE A 210 -8.34 -2.31 14.48
CA ILE A 210 -9.07 -1.41 13.58
C ILE A 210 -10.24 -2.17 12.95
N THR A 211 -11.47 -1.66 13.14
CA THR A 211 -12.64 -2.04 12.34
C THR A 211 -12.96 -0.87 11.42
N PHE A 212 -12.69 -1.02 10.14
CA PHE A 212 -12.95 0.02 9.14
C PHE A 212 -14.45 0.29 9.01
N ASP A 213 -14.85 1.55 8.87
CA ASP A 213 -16.23 1.88 8.56
C ASP A 213 -16.61 1.34 7.18
N ILE A 214 -15.68 1.43 6.23
CA ILE A 214 -15.86 0.92 4.86
C ILE A 214 -14.61 0.16 4.44
N GLY A 215 -14.79 -1.08 4.00
CA GLY A 215 -13.76 -1.87 3.34
C GLY A 215 -14.02 -1.97 1.83
N ALA A 216 -12.99 -1.85 1.01
CA ALA A 216 -13.08 -2.08 -0.43
C ALA A 216 -12.13 -3.21 -0.86
N PHE A 217 -12.69 -4.26 -1.47
CA PHE A 217 -11.94 -5.38 -2.04
C PHE A 217 -11.98 -5.30 -3.57
N LEU A 218 -10.86 -4.86 -4.17
CA LEU A 218 -10.81 -4.56 -5.59
C LEU A 218 -10.64 -5.80 -6.47
N ASN A 219 -9.67 -6.62 -6.14
CA ASN A 219 -9.33 -7.82 -6.91
C ASN A 219 -8.32 -8.69 -6.16
N ILE A 220 -8.14 -9.92 -6.62
CA ILE A 220 -7.06 -10.78 -6.18
C ILE A 220 -6.54 -11.62 -7.34
N SER A 221 -5.23 -11.77 -7.42
CA SER A 221 -4.52 -12.66 -8.33
C SER A 221 -3.21 -13.10 -7.66
N PRO A 222 -2.57 -14.19 -8.11
CA PRO A 222 -1.28 -14.62 -7.55
C PRO A 222 -0.24 -13.51 -7.59
N ASP A 223 0.23 -13.11 -6.42
CA ASP A 223 1.29 -12.12 -6.22
C ASP A 223 1.87 -12.26 -4.80
N HIS A 224 3.03 -11.70 -4.52
CA HIS A 224 3.66 -11.72 -3.19
C HIS A 224 3.89 -13.13 -2.61
N ILE A 225 4.03 -14.16 -3.46
CA ILE A 225 4.30 -15.53 -3.02
C ILE A 225 5.82 -15.72 -2.92
N GLY A 226 6.28 -16.08 -1.74
CA GLY A 226 7.70 -16.26 -1.47
C GLY A 226 7.98 -16.47 0.02
N PRO A 227 9.21 -16.88 0.38
CA PRO A 227 9.55 -17.28 1.76
C PRO A 227 9.49 -16.12 2.77
N VAL A 228 9.59 -14.88 2.29
CA VAL A 228 9.62 -13.68 3.16
C VAL A 228 8.23 -13.02 3.27
N GLU A 229 7.37 -13.22 2.27
CA GLU A 229 6.04 -12.58 2.22
C GLU A 229 4.94 -13.59 2.58
N HIS A 230 4.40 -14.28 1.58
CA HIS A 230 3.37 -15.30 1.77
C HIS A 230 3.89 -16.64 1.27
N PRO A 231 3.87 -17.72 2.07
CA PRO A 231 4.38 -19.01 1.64
C PRO A 231 3.53 -19.64 0.52
N THR A 232 2.24 -19.29 0.47
CA THR A 232 1.28 -19.80 -0.53
C THR A 232 0.31 -18.71 -0.97
N TYR A 233 -0.36 -18.95 -2.09
CA TYR A 233 -1.47 -18.10 -2.53
C TYR A 233 -2.65 -18.12 -1.56
N ASP A 234 -2.92 -19.25 -0.93
CA ASP A 234 -4.01 -19.37 0.05
C ASP A 234 -3.75 -18.49 1.29
N ASP A 235 -2.49 -18.43 1.77
CA ASP A 235 -2.10 -17.52 2.86
C ASP A 235 -2.29 -16.05 2.46
N TYR A 236 -1.94 -15.71 1.21
CA TYR A 236 -2.15 -14.36 0.66
C TYR A 236 -3.64 -13.99 0.57
N LEU A 237 -4.47 -14.88 0.02
CA LEU A 237 -5.92 -14.71 -0.07
C LEU A 237 -6.55 -14.62 1.32
N TYR A 238 -6.14 -15.51 2.24
CA TYR A 238 -6.61 -15.50 3.63
C TYR A 238 -6.35 -14.14 4.28
N CYS A 239 -5.12 -13.64 4.21
CA CYS A 239 -4.76 -12.35 4.81
C CYS A 239 -5.54 -11.17 4.22
N LYS A 240 -5.78 -11.15 2.90
CA LYS A 240 -6.59 -10.07 2.31
C LYS A 240 -8.05 -10.12 2.72
N ARG A 241 -8.60 -11.32 2.86
CA ARG A 241 -9.99 -11.52 3.31
C ARG A 241 -10.26 -11.02 4.72
N GLU A 242 -9.22 -10.90 5.55
CA GLU A 242 -9.38 -10.35 6.90
C GLU A 242 -9.95 -8.93 6.90
N LEU A 243 -9.79 -8.15 5.82
CA LEU A 243 -10.43 -6.85 5.70
C LEU A 243 -11.96 -6.95 5.82
N ILE A 244 -12.56 -8.02 5.29
CA ILE A 244 -14.02 -8.23 5.37
C ILE A 244 -14.47 -8.32 6.82
N ARG A 245 -13.79 -9.15 7.63
CA ARG A 245 -14.12 -9.35 9.05
C ARG A 245 -13.88 -8.09 9.89
N ASN A 246 -12.99 -7.24 9.43
CA ASN A 246 -12.60 -6.00 10.10
C ASN A 246 -13.16 -4.77 9.41
N SER A 247 -14.37 -4.87 8.85
CA SER A 247 -15.11 -3.76 8.24
C SER A 247 -16.58 -3.81 8.64
N LYS A 248 -17.19 -2.63 8.85
CA LYS A 248 -18.63 -2.51 9.14
C LYS A 248 -19.48 -2.74 7.89
N GLN A 249 -18.95 -2.41 6.71
CA GLN A 249 -19.56 -2.67 5.41
C GLN A 249 -18.48 -2.81 4.33
N MET A 250 -18.81 -3.55 3.26
CA MET A 250 -17.85 -3.86 2.19
C MET A 250 -18.33 -3.40 0.82
N ILE A 251 -17.35 -3.08 -0.01
CA ILE A 251 -17.52 -2.88 -1.46
C ILE A 251 -16.73 -4.00 -2.13
N LEU A 252 -17.40 -4.83 -2.94
CA LEU A 252 -16.80 -5.99 -3.60
C LEU A 252 -16.84 -5.84 -5.12
N ASN A 253 -15.72 -6.08 -5.79
CA ASN A 253 -15.71 -6.23 -7.24
C ASN A 253 -16.31 -7.56 -7.64
N ARG A 254 -17.38 -7.54 -8.44
CA ARG A 254 -18.11 -8.72 -8.92
C ARG A 254 -17.27 -9.62 -9.83
N GLN A 255 -16.30 -9.05 -10.54
CA GLN A 255 -15.37 -9.74 -11.42
C GLN A 255 -14.06 -10.18 -10.73
N SER A 256 -13.92 -9.96 -9.41
CA SER A 256 -12.76 -10.44 -8.68
C SER A 256 -12.69 -11.97 -8.69
N ASP A 257 -11.51 -12.52 -8.89
CA ASP A 257 -11.28 -13.94 -8.60
C ASP A 257 -11.75 -14.25 -7.17
N HIS A 258 -12.26 -15.45 -6.97
CA HIS A 258 -12.83 -15.88 -5.68
C HIS A 258 -14.00 -15.05 -5.16
N TYR A 259 -14.70 -14.28 -6.02
CA TYR A 259 -15.85 -13.46 -5.61
C TYR A 259 -16.86 -14.23 -4.73
N HIS A 260 -17.18 -15.49 -5.08
CA HIS A 260 -18.12 -16.31 -4.29
C HIS A 260 -17.66 -16.50 -2.84
N LEU A 261 -16.35 -16.71 -2.63
CA LEU A 261 -15.76 -16.84 -1.31
C LEU A 261 -15.78 -15.51 -0.55
N LEU A 262 -15.51 -14.38 -1.23
CA LEU A 262 -15.58 -13.04 -0.63
C LEU A 262 -16.99 -12.73 -0.16
N ARG A 263 -17.99 -12.98 -1.01
CA ARG A 263 -19.40 -12.83 -0.69
C ARG A 263 -19.82 -13.70 0.50
N GLU A 264 -19.52 -15.00 0.44
CA GLU A 264 -19.80 -15.93 1.53
C GLU A 264 -19.15 -15.49 2.85
N THR A 265 -17.95 -14.92 2.80
CA THR A 265 -17.29 -14.36 3.98
C THR A 265 -18.09 -13.19 4.57
N CYS A 266 -18.62 -12.29 3.74
CA CYS A 266 -19.51 -11.22 4.21
C CYS A 266 -20.78 -11.81 4.86
N GLU A 267 -21.42 -12.79 4.23
CA GLU A 267 -22.65 -13.42 4.70
C GLU A 267 -22.46 -14.11 6.06
N VAL A 268 -21.39 -14.92 6.19
CA VAL A 268 -21.07 -15.65 7.44
C VAL A 268 -20.76 -14.70 8.59
N HIS A 269 -20.08 -13.60 8.32
CA HIS A 269 -19.72 -12.61 9.34
C HIS A 269 -20.75 -11.48 9.47
N GLN A 270 -21.88 -11.56 8.74
CA GLN A 270 -22.97 -10.57 8.78
C GLN A 270 -22.49 -9.14 8.45
N VAL A 271 -21.51 -9.03 7.55
CA VAL A 271 -21.00 -7.74 7.06
C VAL A 271 -21.83 -7.34 5.85
N PRO A 272 -22.57 -6.23 5.90
CA PRO A 272 -23.28 -5.69 4.73
C PRO A 272 -22.32 -5.42 3.59
N TYR A 273 -22.74 -5.65 2.36
CA TYR A 273 -21.90 -5.35 1.20
C TYR A 273 -22.72 -4.83 0.02
N ILE A 274 -22.07 -4.06 -0.83
CA ILE A 274 -22.51 -3.69 -2.17
C ILE A 274 -21.49 -4.18 -3.18
N THR A 275 -21.95 -4.43 -4.40
CA THR A 275 -21.10 -4.91 -5.49
C THR A 275 -20.98 -3.88 -6.59
N TYR A 276 -19.81 -3.84 -7.24
CA TYR A 276 -19.59 -3.11 -8.47
C TYR A 276 -18.85 -3.99 -9.49
N GLY A 277 -18.90 -3.61 -10.75
CA GLY A 277 -18.19 -4.30 -11.82
C GLY A 277 -18.79 -4.02 -13.18
N ARG A 278 -18.34 -4.75 -14.20
CA ARG A 278 -18.77 -4.55 -15.60
C ARG A 278 -20.12 -5.19 -15.89
N SER A 279 -20.55 -6.17 -15.12
CA SER A 279 -21.85 -6.84 -15.24
C SER A 279 -22.26 -7.50 -13.94
N ASP A 280 -23.54 -7.85 -13.80
CA ASP A 280 -24.11 -8.62 -12.69
C ASP A 280 -23.76 -8.06 -11.29
N ALA A 281 -23.69 -6.74 -11.16
CA ALA A 281 -23.36 -6.02 -9.95
C ALA A 281 -24.48 -5.01 -9.60
N ASP A 282 -24.52 -4.57 -8.34
CA ASP A 282 -25.44 -3.52 -7.91
C ASP A 282 -25.14 -2.19 -8.65
N TYR A 283 -23.86 -1.90 -8.89
CA TYR A 283 -23.39 -0.76 -9.66
C TYR A 283 -22.56 -1.24 -10.85
N VAL A 284 -23.05 -1.00 -12.05
CA VAL A 284 -22.41 -1.43 -13.29
C VAL A 284 -21.56 -0.30 -13.86
N VAL A 285 -20.29 -0.61 -14.11
CA VAL A 285 -19.32 0.27 -14.77
C VAL A 285 -19.41 0.08 -16.28
N GLN A 286 -19.73 1.11 -17.01
CA GLN A 286 -19.80 1.12 -18.47
C GLN A 286 -18.71 2.03 -19.02
N GLU A 287 -17.92 1.52 -19.97
CA GLU A 287 -16.89 2.34 -20.63
C GLU A 287 -17.54 3.44 -21.46
N GLY A 288 -16.99 4.65 -21.39
CA GLY A 288 -17.39 5.77 -22.21
C GLY A 288 -16.85 5.69 -23.63
N THR A 289 -17.12 6.71 -24.42
CA THR A 289 -16.66 6.81 -25.81
C THR A 289 -15.18 7.20 -25.92
N ASP A 290 -14.61 7.72 -24.87
CA ASP A 290 -13.20 8.06 -24.76
C ASP A 290 -12.51 7.23 -23.64
N LEU A 291 -11.18 7.24 -23.63
CA LEU A 291 -10.37 6.43 -22.70
C LEU A 291 -10.37 6.95 -21.25
N LYS A 292 -10.99 8.09 -20.99
CA LYS A 292 -11.08 8.74 -19.67
C LYS A 292 -12.48 8.69 -19.08
N GLY A 293 -13.50 8.57 -19.94
CA GLY A 293 -14.90 8.59 -19.55
C GLY A 293 -15.45 7.22 -19.19
N PHE A 294 -16.34 7.19 -18.22
CA PHE A 294 -17.15 6.01 -17.90
C PHE A 294 -18.48 6.44 -17.27
N ALA A 295 -19.44 5.53 -17.22
CA ALA A 295 -20.68 5.71 -16.51
C ALA A 295 -20.86 4.66 -15.42
N LEU A 296 -21.50 5.06 -14.33
CA LEU A 296 -22.06 4.15 -13.33
C LEU A 296 -23.57 4.10 -13.52
N SER A 297 -24.12 2.90 -13.50
CA SER A 297 -25.56 2.67 -13.51
C SER A 297 -25.95 1.62 -12.47
N ALA A 298 -27.09 1.80 -11.84
CA ALA A 298 -27.63 0.86 -10.86
C ALA A 298 -29.14 0.69 -11.07
N ALA A 299 -29.65 -0.52 -10.92
CA ALA A 299 -31.10 -0.79 -10.94
C ALA A 299 -31.79 -0.16 -9.72
N SER A 300 -31.08 -0.10 -8.57
CA SER A 300 -31.50 0.61 -7.36
C SER A 300 -30.33 1.48 -6.89
N ASP A 301 -30.36 2.75 -7.23
CA ASP A 301 -29.28 3.70 -6.91
C ASP A 301 -29.47 4.33 -5.53
N VAL A 302 -29.26 3.54 -4.50
CA VAL A 302 -29.41 3.98 -3.10
C VAL A 302 -28.42 5.08 -2.73
N LEU A 303 -27.22 5.07 -3.33
CA LEU A 303 -26.17 6.07 -3.08
C LEU A 303 -26.27 7.30 -3.99
N GLN A 304 -27.20 7.30 -4.95
CA GLN A 304 -27.39 8.39 -5.92
C GLN A 304 -26.12 8.72 -6.73
N VAL A 305 -25.37 7.69 -7.11
CA VAL A 305 -24.09 7.82 -7.83
C VAL A 305 -24.17 7.47 -9.31
N SER A 306 -25.35 7.06 -9.81
CA SER A 306 -25.51 6.80 -11.25
C SER A 306 -25.28 8.08 -12.06
N GLY A 307 -24.48 7.98 -13.12
CA GLY A 307 -24.15 9.11 -13.97
C GLY A 307 -22.84 8.90 -14.73
N GLU A 308 -22.48 9.91 -15.51
CA GLU A 308 -21.24 9.94 -16.28
C GLU A 308 -20.12 10.58 -15.46
N TYR A 309 -18.90 10.06 -15.64
CA TYR A 309 -17.69 10.50 -14.97
C TYR A 309 -16.54 10.62 -15.95
N GLN A 310 -15.59 11.50 -15.65
CA GLN A 310 -14.34 11.68 -16.37
C GLN A 310 -13.16 11.54 -15.40
N LEU A 311 -12.07 10.93 -15.84
CA LEU A 311 -10.84 10.79 -15.07
C LEU A 311 -9.74 11.69 -15.63
N GLY A 312 -8.81 12.12 -14.77
CA GLY A 312 -7.57 12.78 -15.19
C GLY A 312 -6.57 11.83 -15.85
N ILE A 313 -6.67 10.53 -15.57
CA ILE A 313 -5.75 9.48 -16.05
C ILE A 313 -6.47 8.51 -17.00
N LEU A 314 -5.69 7.82 -17.84
CA LEU A 314 -6.19 6.89 -18.84
C LEU A 314 -6.33 5.45 -18.29
N GLY A 315 -7.04 4.62 -19.05
CA GLY A 315 -7.11 3.17 -18.89
C GLY A 315 -8.39 2.69 -18.22
N SER A 316 -9.06 1.73 -18.87
CA SER A 316 -10.35 1.19 -18.42
C SER A 316 -10.30 0.53 -17.03
N PHE A 317 -9.16 -0.02 -16.63
CA PHE A 317 -8.96 -0.52 -15.26
C PHE A 317 -9.04 0.58 -14.19
N ASN A 318 -8.78 1.85 -14.56
CA ASN A 318 -8.98 2.98 -13.66
C ASN A 318 -10.45 3.36 -13.50
N HIS A 319 -11.32 3.01 -14.46
CA HIS A 319 -12.77 3.19 -14.30
C HIS A 319 -13.32 2.34 -13.16
N GLU A 320 -12.88 1.08 -13.05
CA GLU A 320 -13.27 0.20 -11.93
C GLU A 320 -12.68 0.68 -10.59
N ASN A 321 -11.43 1.14 -10.57
CA ASN A 321 -10.81 1.73 -9.37
C ASN A 321 -11.55 2.99 -8.92
N ALA A 322 -11.94 3.85 -9.86
CA ALA A 322 -12.71 5.05 -9.59
C ALA A 322 -14.14 4.73 -9.11
N ALA A 323 -14.79 3.72 -9.71
CA ALA A 323 -16.10 3.24 -9.26
C ALA A 323 -16.07 2.80 -7.78
N ALA A 324 -15.09 1.98 -7.40
CA ALA A 324 -14.90 1.59 -6.00
C ALA A 324 -14.68 2.80 -5.08
N ALA A 325 -13.88 3.77 -5.54
CA ALA A 325 -13.59 4.99 -4.79
C ALA A 325 -14.82 5.89 -4.63
N ILE A 326 -15.63 6.06 -5.68
CA ILE A 326 -16.89 6.80 -5.63
C ILE A 326 -17.83 6.18 -4.60
N LEU A 327 -18.03 4.85 -4.67
CA LEU A 327 -18.89 4.13 -3.74
C LEU A 327 -18.38 4.28 -2.30
N ALA A 328 -17.07 4.13 -2.08
CA ALA A 328 -16.47 4.28 -0.76
C ALA A 328 -16.62 5.70 -0.20
N ALA A 329 -16.34 6.71 -1.02
CA ALA A 329 -16.46 8.11 -0.61
C ALA A 329 -17.92 8.51 -0.34
N CYS A 330 -18.88 8.04 -1.17
CA CYS A 330 -20.29 8.33 -0.96
C CYS A 330 -20.88 7.62 0.26
N LEU A 331 -20.45 6.38 0.56
CA LEU A 331 -20.77 5.72 1.83
C LEU A 331 -20.19 6.48 3.04
N ALA A 332 -19.10 7.21 2.86
CA ALA A 332 -18.49 8.07 3.86
C ALA A 332 -19.04 9.51 3.87
N GLY A 333 -20.09 9.81 3.09
CA GLY A 333 -20.81 11.09 3.13
C GLY A 333 -20.49 12.08 2.01
N ALA A 334 -19.66 11.72 1.02
CA ALA A 334 -19.46 12.53 -0.18
C ALA A 334 -20.66 12.42 -1.15
N SER A 335 -20.74 13.32 -2.11
CA SER A 335 -21.77 13.33 -3.17
C SER A 335 -21.20 12.90 -4.52
N ARG A 336 -22.12 12.56 -5.45
CA ARG A 336 -21.78 12.37 -6.86
C ARG A 336 -21.12 13.60 -7.47
N GLU A 337 -21.64 14.77 -7.15
CA GLU A 337 -21.17 16.07 -7.65
C GLU A 337 -19.71 16.33 -7.20
N ASP A 338 -19.35 15.98 -5.98
CA ASP A 338 -17.96 16.05 -5.50
C ASP A 338 -17.04 15.16 -6.35
N ALA A 339 -17.48 13.93 -6.64
CA ALA A 339 -16.73 13.00 -7.47
C ALA A 339 -16.57 13.52 -8.91
N GLN A 340 -17.67 13.96 -9.55
CA GLN A 340 -17.64 14.49 -10.92
C GLN A 340 -16.75 15.73 -11.05
N LYS A 341 -16.69 16.55 -10.01
CA LYS A 341 -15.88 17.77 -9.99
C LYS A 341 -14.38 17.47 -9.90
N VAL A 342 -13.98 16.52 -9.05
CA VAL A 342 -12.56 16.36 -8.71
C VAL A 342 -11.84 15.27 -9.52
N LEU A 343 -12.52 14.20 -9.92
CA LEU A 343 -11.90 13.08 -10.64
C LEU A 343 -11.16 13.47 -11.93
N PRO A 344 -11.62 14.44 -12.73
CA PRO A 344 -10.88 14.88 -13.91
C PRO A 344 -9.51 15.51 -13.60
N THR A 345 -9.30 15.98 -12.38
CA THR A 345 -8.07 16.67 -11.96
C THR A 345 -7.10 15.79 -11.19
N VAL A 346 -7.50 14.55 -10.87
CA VAL A 346 -6.65 13.65 -10.07
C VAL A 346 -5.48 13.14 -10.90
N ILE A 347 -4.28 13.38 -10.40
CA ILE A 347 -3.02 12.81 -10.88
C ILE A 347 -2.46 11.92 -9.79
N ILE A 348 -1.99 10.74 -10.16
CA ILE A 348 -1.40 9.78 -9.24
C ILE A 348 0.10 9.71 -9.55
N PRO A 349 0.98 10.05 -8.61
CA PRO A 349 2.42 10.04 -8.87
C PRO A 349 2.90 8.67 -9.39
N GLY A 350 3.62 8.69 -10.51
CA GLY A 350 4.19 7.47 -11.10
C GLY A 350 3.20 6.41 -11.60
N ARG A 351 1.91 6.76 -11.71
CA ARG A 351 0.87 5.86 -12.23
C ARG A 351 0.24 6.45 -13.47
N MET A 352 0.30 5.75 -14.58
CA MET A 352 -0.33 6.11 -15.86
C MET A 352 -0.04 7.57 -16.27
N ILE A 353 1.20 8.01 -16.12
CA ILE A 353 1.62 9.33 -16.59
C ILE A 353 1.89 9.23 -18.10
N VAL A 354 1.10 9.89 -18.89
CA VAL A 354 1.20 9.90 -20.36
C VAL A 354 1.76 11.23 -20.81
N LEU A 355 2.89 11.18 -21.50
CA LEU A 355 3.61 12.34 -22.04
C LEU A 355 3.77 12.16 -23.56
N GLU A 356 3.86 13.26 -24.29
CA GLU A 356 4.13 13.24 -25.72
C GLU A 356 5.46 13.91 -26.01
N LYS A 357 6.30 13.26 -26.81
CA LYS A 357 7.56 13.81 -27.32
C LYS A 357 7.29 14.81 -28.45
N GLU A 358 8.21 15.74 -28.73
CA GLU A 358 8.04 16.72 -29.81
C GLU A 358 7.80 16.08 -31.19
N ASN A 359 8.37 14.91 -31.45
CA ASN A 359 8.13 14.18 -32.70
C ASN A 359 6.79 13.43 -32.75
N GLY A 360 5.99 13.44 -31.69
CA GLY A 360 4.68 12.78 -31.60
C GLY A 360 4.71 11.38 -30.95
N ALA A 361 5.89 10.83 -30.61
CA ALA A 361 5.96 9.57 -29.84
C ALA A 361 5.31 9.73 -28.46
N VAL A 362 4.63 8.70 -28.00
CA VAL A 362 4.00 8.68 -26.68
C VAL A 362 4.91 7.97 -25.67
N MET A 363 5.04 8.53 -24.48
CA MET A 363 5.74 7.94 -23.35
C MET A 363 4.74 7.67 -22.24
N ILE A 364 4.71 6.45 -21.71
CA ILE A 364 3.88 6.05 -20.57
C ILE A 364 4.81 5.67 -19.43
N VAL A 365 4.72 6.38 -18.30
CA VAL A 365 5.46 6.05 -17.08
C VAL A 365 4.50 5.45 -16.06
N ASP A 366 4.80 4.21 -15.61
CA ASP A 366 3.94 3.48 -14.69
C ASP A 366 4.74 2.57 -13.75
N TYR A 367 4.14 2.25 -12.62
CA TYR A 367 4.72 1.34 -11.61
C TYR A 367 4.49 -0.16 -11.93
N ALA A 368 4.00 -0.48 -13.11
CA ALA A 368 3.71 -1.85 -13.57
C ALA A 368 4.94 -2.75 -13.47
N HIS A 369 4.76 -3.95 -12.92
CA HIS A 369 5.85 -4.88 -12.64
C HIS A 369 5.42 -6.36 -12.65
N ASN A 370 4.34 -6.71 -13.35
CA ASN A 370 3.88 -8.09 -13.51
C ASN A 370 3.07 -8.27 -14.81
N TYR A 371 2.71 -9.52 -15.12
CA TYR A 371 2.02 -9.89 -16.34
C TYR A 371 0.76 -9.06 -16.61
N LEU A 372 -0.20 -9.04 -15.68
CA LEU A 372 -1.48 -8.35 -15.86
C LEU A 372 -1.33 -6.84 -16.05
N SER A 373 -0.37 -6.23 -15.36
CA SER A 373 -0.11 -4.80 -15.53
C SER A 373 0.50 -4.51 -16.91
N PHE A 374 1.41 -5.35 -17.39
CA PHE A 374 1.97 -5.20 -18.73
C PHE A 374 0.92 -5.41 -19.82
N GLN A 375 0.06 -6.42 -19.67
CA GLN A 375 -1.08 -6.62 -20.54
C GLN A 375 -1.96 -5.36 -20.62
N SER A 376 -2.41 -4.85 -19.48
CA SER A 376 -3.28 -3.67 -19.42
C SER A 376 -2.65 -2.42 -20.04
N LEU A 377 -1.35 -2.20 -19.80
CA LEU A 377 -0.60 -1.10 -20.43
C LEU A 377 -0.48 -1.28 -21.95
N SER A 378 -0.24 -2.51 -22.41
CA SER A 378 -0.12 -2.82 -23.83
C SER A 378 -1.45 -2.66 -24.55
N GLU A 379 -2.54 -3.13 -23.96
CA GLU A 379 -3.90 -2.93 -24.50
C GLU A 379 -4.24 -1.45 -24.64
N LEU A 380 -3.95 -0.64 -23.62
CA LEU A 380 -4.11 0.81 -23.71
C LEU A 380 -3.20 1.42 -24.79
N ALA A 381 -1.94 1.02 -24.84
CA ALA A 381 -1.00 1.52 -25.85
C ALA A 381 -1.48 1.23 -27.27
N ARG A 382 -2.01 0.02 -27.53
CA ARG A 382 -2.61 -0.34 -28.81
C ARG A 382 -3.87 0.47 -29.15
N GLN A 383 -4.66 0.87 -28.14
CA GLN A 383 -5.79 1.79 -28.36
C GLN A 383 -5.32 3.20 -28.73
N LEU A 384 -4.23 3.67 -28.12
CA LEU A 384 -3.66 5.00 -28.40
C LEU A 384 -2.94 5.05 -29.75
N ARG A 385 -2.22 3.98 -30.13
CA ARG A 385 -1.41 3.87 -31.35
C ARG A 385 -1.47 2.43 -31.90
N PRO A 386 -2.52 2.08 -32.67
CA PRO A 386 -2.73 0.71 -33.18
C PRO A 386 -1.54 0.14 -33.98
N GLU A 387 -0.91 0.98 -34.79
CA GLU A 387 0.16 0.61 -35.73
C GLU A 387 1.58 0.92 -35.22
N GLY A 388 1.71 1.51 -34.03
CA GLY A 388 3.00 1.91 -33.47
C GLY A 388 3.72 0.73 -32.81
N ARG A 389 5.06 0.78 -32.76
CA ARG A 389 5.84 -0.17 -31.98
C ARG A 389 5.66 0.10 -30.49
N LEU A 390 5.62 -0.97 -29.70
CA LEU A 390 5.66 -0.91 -28.24
C LEU A 390 7.08 -1.20 -27.74
N LEU A 391 7.76 -0.17 -27.25
CA LEU A 391 9.09 -0.25 -26.66
C LEU A 391 8.95 -0.28 -25.14
N PHE A 392 9.33 -1.37 -24.50
CA PHE A 392 9.33 -1.48 -23.05
C PHE A 392 10.71 -1.19 -22.44
N VAL A 393 10.75 -0.44 -21.34
CA VAL A 393 11.91 -0.32 -20.47
C VAL A 393 11.49 -0.86 -19.11
N THR A 394 12.12 -1.95 -18.67
CA THR A 394 11.73 -2.59 -17.39
C THR A 394 12.84 -3.42 -16.78
N GLY A 395 12.69 -3.71 -15.49
CA GLY A 395 13.50 -4.63 -14.71
C GLY A 395 12.64 -5.28 -13.63
N SER A 396 13.26 -5.98 -12.69
CA SER A 396 12.58 -6.57 -11.54
C SER A 396 13.42 -6.45 -10.28
N ALA A 397 12.76 -6.36 -9.13
CA ALA A 397 13.41 -6.31 -7.84
C ALA A 397 14.11 -7.64 -7.50
N GLY A 398 15.25 -7.55 -6.79
CA GLY A 398 15.95 -8.69 -6.23
C GLY A 398 15.35 -9.15 -4.90
N GLY A 399 15.50 -10.44 -4.59
CA GLY A 399 15.07 -11.06 -3.32
C GLY A 399 13.57 -11.11 -3.07
N LYS A 400 12.74 -10.63 -4.02
CA LYS A 400 11.28 -10.57 -3.90
C LYS A 400 10.61 -11.14 -5.15
N ALA A 401 9.47 -11.84 -4.93
CA ALA A 401 8.56 -12.28 -5.98
C ALA A 401 9.27 -12.77 -7.28
N GLN A 402 10.27 -13.63 -7.13
CA GLN A 402 11.07 -14.14 -8.26
C GLN A 402 10.21 -14.81 -9.35
N SER A 403 9.07 -15.42 -8.97
CA SER A 403 8.11 -15.97 -9.90
C SER A 403 7.57 -14.97 -10.94
N ARG A 404 7.57 -13.67 -10.62
CA ARG A 404 7.14 -12.61 -11.56
C ARG A 404 8.03 -12.51 -12.79
N ARG A 405 9.32 -12.85 -12.70
CA ARG A 405 10.29 -12.64 -13.77
C ARG A 405 9.90 -13.42 -15.03
N ALA A 406 9.50 -14.68 -14.87
CA ALA A 406 9.02 -15.49 -15.98
C ALA A 406 7.69 -14.94 -16.55
N ASP A 407 6.78 -14.49 -15.68
CA ASP A 407 5.49 -13.94 -16.10
C ASP A 407 5.68 -12.61 -16.85
N MET A 408 6.59 -11.75 -16.39
CA MET A 408 6.97 -10.51 -17.08
C MET A 408 7.55 -10.82 -18.46
N GLY A 409 8.46 -11.80 -18.56
CA GLY A 409 9.03 -12.22 -19.85
C GLY A 409 7.98 -12.73 -20.82
N ARG A 410 7.01 -13.52 -20.36
CA ARG A 410 5.89 -13.96 -21.21
C ARG A 410 5.06 -12.78 -21.73
N ALA A 411 4.66 -11.85 -20.83
CA ALA A 411 3.92 -10.67 -21.26
C ALA A 411 4.70 -9.82 -22.27
N LEU A 412 6.00 -9.62 -22.05
CA LEU A 412 6.85 -8.89 -22.98
C LEU A 412 6.93 -9.61 -24.35
N GLY A 413 7.01 -10.95 -24.35
CA GLY A 413 7.00 -11.76 -25.57
C GLY A 413 5.68 -11.71 -26.35
N GLU A 414 4.57 -11.48 -25.66
CA GLU A 414 3.23 -11.39 -26.28
C GLU A 414 2.92 -9.99 -26.82
N TYR A 415 3.40 -8.94 -26.15
CA TYR A 415 2.92 -7.58 -26.42
C TYR A 415 3.97 -6.62 -26.96
N ALA A 416 5.25 -6.79 -26.63
CA ALA A 416 6.30 -5.85 -27.00
C ALA A 416 6.88 -6.12 -28.38
N ASP A 417 7.26 -5.07 -29.09
CA ASP A 417 8.09 -5.14 -30.29
C ASP A 417 9.59 -5.04 -29.93
N LYS A 418 9.90 -4.31 -28.86
CA LYS A 418 11.27 -4.18 -28.35
C LYS A 418 11.31 -4.00 -26.84
N VAL A 419 12.29 -4.57 -26.18
CA VAL A 419 12.45 -4.53 -24.74
C VAL A 419 13.86 -4.09 -24.37
N TYR A 420 13.95 -3.07 -23.51
CA TYR A 420 15.16 -2.66 -22.80
C TYR A 420 15.09 -3.26 -21.40
N LEU A 421 15.80 -4.34 -21.15
CA LEU A 421 15.95 -4.95 -19.83
C LEU A 421 17.04 -4.22 -19.07
N THR A 422 16.69 -3.71 -17.89
CA THR A 422 17.56 -2.82 -17.12
C THR A 422 17.49 -3.10 -15.61
N SER A 423 18.30 -2.41 -14.82
CA SER A 423 18.22 -2.44 -13.37
C SER A 423 16.89 -1.84 -12.88
N ASP A 424 16.34 -2.46 -11.83
CA ASP A 424 15.24 -1.89 -11.04
C ASP A 424 15.75 -1.74 -9.59
N ASP A 425 15.29 -2.54 -8.63
CA ASP A 425 15.82 -2.61 -7.27
C ASP A 425 16.54 -3.97 -7.07
N PRO A 426 17.73 -4.19 -7.62
CA PRO A 426 18.38 -5.50 -7.59
C PRO A 426 18.75 -5.95 -6.16
N ASP A 427 18.86 -5.02 -5.24
CA ASP A 427 19.21 -5.19 -3.84
C ASP A 427 20.52 -6.01 -3.67
N PHE A 428 20.44 -7.29 -3.30
CA PHE A 428 21.59 -8.19 -3.12
C PHE A 428 21.80 -9.13 -4.30
N GLU A 429 21.01 -9.03 -5.37
CA GLU A 429 21.17 -9.82 -6.59
C GLU A 429 21.85 -9.00 -7.70
N GLU A 430 22.47 -9.69 -8.65
CA GLU A 430 23.04 -9.05 -9.82
C GLU A 430 21.94 -8.67 -10.83
N ALA A 431 21.81 -7.37 -11.15
CA ALA A 431 20.80 -6.88 -12.09
C ALA A 431 20.82 -7.60 -13.44
N ALA A 432 22.03 -7.93 -13.95
CA ALA A 432 22.18 -8.67 -15.19
C ALA A 432 21.68 -10.12 -15.11
N ALA A 433 21.73 -10.75 -13.93
CA ALA A 433 21.14 -12.09 -13.74
C ALA A 433 19.62 -12.03 -13.78
N ILE A 434 19.02 -11.04 -13.10
CA ILE A 434 17.57 -10.79 -13.14
C ILE A 434 17.09 -10.55 -14.58
N ALA A 435 17.79 -9.68 -15.31
CA ALA A 435 17.48 -9.40 -16.72
C ALA A 435 17.55 -10.65 -17.61
N LYS A 436 18.51 -11.55 -17.38
CA LYS A 436 18.62 -12.83 -18.12
C LYS A 436 17.44 -13.76 -17.82
N GLU A 437 16.96 -13.82 -16.59
CA GLU A 437 15.79 -14.63 -16.22
C GLU A 437 14.52 -14.14 -16.92
N ILE A 438 14.32 -12.82 -16.98
CA ILE A 438 13.19 -12.23 -17.72
C ILE A 438 13.33 -12.53 -19.22
N ALA A 439 14.53 -12.30 -19.79
CA ALA A 439 14.80 -12.55 -21.22
C ALA A 439 14.55 -14.00 -21.63
N ALA A 440 14.91 -14.97 -20.77
CA ALA A 440 14.72 -16.40 -21.03
C ALA A 440 13.24 -16.79 -21.18
N ALA A 441 12.32 -16.01 -20.65
CA ALA A 441 10.88 -16.22 -20.76
C ALA A 441 10.24 -15.47 -21.95
N ILE A 442 10.99 -14.64 -22.68
CA ILE A 442 10.57 -14.02 -23.95
C ILE A 442 10.84 -15.02 -25.05
N THR A 443 9.81 -15.78 -25.44
CA THR A 443 9.94 -16.87 -26.45
C THR A 443 9.68 -16.41 -27.86
N ASN A 444 9.14 -15.24 -28.09
CA ASN A 444 8.87 -14.69 -29.42
C ASN A 444 10.18 -14.12 -30.01
N PRO A 445 10.70 -14.72 -31.12
CA PRO A 445 11.96 -14.28 -31.74
C PRO A 445 11.88 -12.93 -32.45
N GLU A 446 10.70 -12.40 -32.70
CA GLU A 446 10.50 -11.06 -33.30
C GLU A 446 10.74 -9.95 -32.33
N VAL A 447 10.70 -10.20 -31.00
CA VAL A 447 10.94 -9.21 -29.97
C VAL A 447 12.43 -8.90 -29.85
N ALA A 448 12.83 -7.68 -30.15
CA ALA A 448 14.21 -7.24 -30.01
C ALA A 448 14.54 -6.99 -28.50
N ILE A 449 15.55 -7.67 -27.98
CA ILE A 449 15.95 -7.54 -26.56
C ILE A 449 17.28 -6.81 -26.46
N ILE A 450 17.31 -5.73 -25.69
CA ILE A 450 18.49 -4.96 -25.33
C ILE A 450 18.75 -5.12 -23.83
N HIS A 451 19.97 -5.46 -23.45
CA HIS A 451 20.42 -5.48 -22.06
C HIS A 451 21.22 -4.19 -21.77
N GLU A 452 20.64 -3.27 -21.02
CA GLU A 452 21.29 -2.03 -20.58
C GLU A 452 21.05 -1.83 -19.07
N MET A 453 22.06 -2.12 -18.27
CA MET A 453 21.94 -2.11 -16.82
C MET A 453 21.91 -0.71 -16.20
N ASP A 454 22.42 0.31 -16.90
CA ASP A 454 22.18 1.71 -16.52
C ASP A 454 20.73 2.09 -16.92
N ARG A 455 19.84 2.15 -15.93
CA ARG A 455 18.43 2.46 -16.16
C ARG A 455 18.23 3.82 -16.83
N ALA A 456 19.00 4.83 -16.45
CA ALA A 456 18.88 6.14 -17.07
C ALA A 456 19.26 6.10 -18.56
N GLN A 457 20.27 5.33 -18.91
CA GLN A 457 20.69 5.14 -20.29
C GLN A 457 19.66 4.31 -21.08
N ALA A 458 19.10 3.24 -20.47
CA ALA A 458 18.04 2.44 -21.08
C ALA A 458 16.81 3.29 -21.43
N VAL A 459 16.33 4.11 -20.48
CA VAL A 459 15.20 5.03 -20.70
C VAL A 459 15.50 6.04 -21.80
N LYS A 460 16.68 6.70 -21.77
CA LYS A 460 17.07 7.66 -22.79
C LYS A 460 17.15 7.03 -24.18
N SER A 461 17.73 5.84 -24.27
CA SER A 461 17.87 5.12 -25.56
C SER A 461 16.52 4.74 -26.15
N ALA A 462 15.59 4.20 -25.33
CA ALA A 462 14.26 3.86 -25.77
C ALA A 462 13.48 5.09 -26.26
N ILE A 463 13.53 6.20 -25.50
CA ILE A 463 12.87 7.45 -25.90
C ILE A 463 13.51 8.05 -27.17
N ALA A 464 14.84 8.02 -27.29
CA ALA A 464 15.54 8.56 -28.46
C ALA A 464 15.20 7.81 -29.75
N GLU A 465 15.07 6.48 -29.66
CA GLU A 465 14.74 5.61 -30.81
C GLU A 465 13.30 5.76 -31.28
N ALA A 466 12.35 6.09 -30.39
CA ALA A 466 10.93 6.12 -30.70
C ALA A 466 10.59 7.19 -31.74
N ASP A 467 9.86 6.82 -32.78
CA ASP A 467 9.30 7.71 -33.78
C ASP A 467 7.85 8.12 -33.47
N SER A 468 7.24 8.95 -34.34
CA SER A 468 5.94 9.57 -34.08
C SER A 468 4.77 8.61 -33.86
N LYS A 469 4.91 7.35 -34.24
CA LYS A 469 3.87 6.33 -34.08
C LYS A 469 4.09 5.46 -32.87
N ASP A 470 5.31 5.44 -32.36
CA ASP A 470 5.72 4.51 -31.30
C ASP A 470 5.22 4.93 -29.91
N ILE A 471 5.15 3.94 -29.05
CA ILE A 471 4.93 4.13 -27.61
C ILE A 471 6.09 3.53 -26.83
N VAL A 472 6.65 4.33 -25.92
CA VAL A 472 7.64 3.89 -24.93
C VAL A 472 6.96 3.69 -23.59
N ILE A 473 6.90 2.46 -23.12
CA ILE A 473 6.38 2.10 -21.79
C ILE A 473 7.55 1.95 -20.84
N ILE A 474 7.66 2.87 -19.89
CA ILE A 474 8.71 2.91 -18.87
C ILE A 474 8.09 2.38 -17.58
N ALA A 475 8.39 1.13 -17.24
CA ALA A 475 7.69 0.36 -16.23
C ALA A 475 8.60 -0.05 -15.06
N GLY A 476 8.05 -0.05 -13.85
CA GLY A 476 8.67 -0.55 -12.62
C GLY A 476 8.90 0.50 -11.54
N LYS A 477 9.47 1.65 -11.87
CA LYS A 477 9.86 2.69 -10.88
C LYS A 477 8.87 3.85 -10.73
N GLY A 478 8.00 4.07 -11.72
CA GLY A 478 7.03 5.17 -11.66
C GLY A 478 7.69 6.53 -11.39
N ALA A 479 7.42 7.13 -10.24
CA ALA A 479 7.99 8.42 -9.82
C ALA A 479 9.21 8.30 -8.87
N GLU A 480 9.66 7.11 -8.53
CA GLU A 480 10.78 6.91 -7.59
C GLU A 480 12.10 7.48 -8.14
N GLN A 481 12.84 8.16 -7.26
CA GLN A 481 14.13 8.77 -7.57
C GLN A 481 15.30 8.06 -6.87
N TYR A 482 15.19 6.75 -6.70
CA TYR A 482 16.26 5.91 -6.16
C TYR A 482 16.19 4.50 -6.75
N LEU A 483 17.30 3.78 -6.65
CA LEU A 483 17.39 2.34 -6.80
C LEU A 483 17.84 1.73 -5.47
N LYS A 484 17.31 0.55 -5.14
CA LYS A 484 17.75 -0.19 -3.96
C LYS A 484 18.87 -1.14 -4.33
N VAL A 485 20.08 -0.89 -3.78
CA VAL A 485 21.29 -1.69 -4.03
C VAL A 485 21.93 -2.06 -2.70
N ALA A 486 22.16 -3.34 -2.45
CA ALA A 486 22.78 -3.86 -1.22
C ALA A 486 22.15 -3.28 0.08
N GLY A 487 20.83 -3.23 0.13
CA GLY A 487 20.05 -2.74 1.27
C GLY A 487 19.99 -1.21 1.41
N LYS A 488 20.56 -0.45 0.47
CA LYS A 488 20.61 1.03 0.52
C LYS A 488 19.85 1.66 -0.64
N LYS A 489 19.20 2.79 -0.39
CA LYS A 489 18.66 3.65 -1.44
C LYS A 489 19.81 4.43 -2.07
N VAL A 490 20.07 4.21 -3.36
CA VAL A 490 21.06 4.92 -4.18
C VAL A 490 20.32 5.93 -5.04
N PRO A 491 20.73 7.21 -5.08
CA PRO A 491 20.06 8.23 -5.87
C PRO A 491 19.94 7.85 -7.35
N TYR A 492 18.77 8.06 -7.92
CA TYR A 492 18.44 7.88 -9.33
C TYR A 492 17.63 9.09 -9.80
N ILE A 493 17.85 9.55 -11.02
CA ILE A 493 17.17 10.74 -11.56
C ILE A 493 15.63 10.57 -11.66
N GLY A 494 15.14 9.34 -11.80
CA GLY A 494 13.73 8.99 -11.94
C GLY A 494 13.25 8.88 -13.38
N ASP A 495 12.45 7.83 -13.64
CA ASP A 495 11.85 7.55 -14.97
C ASP A 495 11.00 8.73 -15.44
N LEU A 496 10.15 9.24 -14.54
CA LEU A 496 9.26 10.37 -14.84
C LEU A 496 10.06 11.62 -15.20
N THR A 497 11.10 11.94 -14.46
CA THR A 497 11.97 13.10 -14.73
C THR A 497 12.62 12.99 -16.11
N LEU A 498 13.13 11.79 -16.45
CA LEU A 498 13.75 11.55 -17.77
C LEU A 498 12.73 11.70 -18.91
N ALA A 499 11.53 11.18 -18.74
CA ALA A 499 10.45 11.32 -19.72
C ALA A 499 10.00 12.79 -19.87
N GLN A 500 9.86 13.53 -18.77
CA GLN A 500 9.51 14.96 -18.79
C GLN A 500 10.53 15.82 -19.51
N GLN A 501 11.84 15.51 -19.38
CA GLN A 501 12.92 16.23 -20.09
C GLN A 501 12.84 16.07 -21.62
N GLN A 502 12.13 15.06 -22.11
CA GLN A 502 11.95 14.77 -23.54
C GLN A 502 10.54 15.08 -24.04
N ALA A 503 9.63 15.44 -23.14
CA ALA A 503 8.27 15.80 -23.48
C ALA A 503 8.20 17.20 -24.13
N LYS A 504 7.19 17.41 -24.96
CA LYS A 504 6.80 18.74 -25.46
C LYS A 504 6.58 19.67 -24.26
N HIS A 505 7.13 20.87 -24.31
CA HIS A 505 6.73 21.91 -23.37
C HIS A 505 5.26 22.23 -23.60
N GLN A 506 4.43 21.97 -22.59
CA GLN A 506 3.02 22.36 -22.58
C GLN A 506 2.88 23.83 -22.22
#